data_8933cdd08717c7954b35bfd991d4afb8
#
_entry.id   8933cdd08717c7954b35bfd991d4afb8
#
_cell.length_a   1.000
_cell.length_b   1.000
_cell.length_c   1.000
_cell.angle_alpha   90.00
_cell.angle_beta   90.00
_cell.angle_gamma   90.00
#
_symmetry.space_group_name_H-M   'P 1'
#
loop_
_entity.id
_entity.type
_entity.pdbx_description
1 polymer ?
#
loop_
_entity_poly.entity_id
_entity_poly.type
_entity_poly.pdbx_seq_one_letter_code
_entity_poly.pdbx_strand_id
1 'polypeptide(L)'
;MTQQQPRICILGGGFGGLYTALRLSQLPFPKAEKPEIVLVDRRDRFLFVPLLYELLTNELQTWEIAPPFTELLENTGVRFCQGTVCGIDIETKRVQLHEGPEFACDRLVLALGGETPLDMVNGAVEYAYSFRTLKDAYRLEERLRFLEAKNTDKIRVAIVGAGYSGVELACKLADRLGEKGRVRLVEQSDMMLRTSPEFNRDAARKALEKRQVWIDLETNVDSIGSDTISLMYKGQLDILPVDIVLWTVGTQVSQAVRSLPLKQNQRGQLITTPTLQIVDRPDIFALGDIAECHDASGQKLPTTAQVAFQQADYTAWNIWASLTGRPLLPFRYQPLGEMMTLGIDNATLAGLGIKLDGQLAHIARRLAYLYRMPTFDHQVKVGFNWISRPIQDLLKN
;
A
#
# COMPACT_ATOMS: atom_id res chain seq x y z
N MET A 1 4.12 -45.22 2.91
CA MET A 1 4.15 -43.90 3.59
C MET A 1 3.57 -42.92 2.60
N THR A 2 2.38 -42.38 2.85
CA THR A 2 1.81 -41.31 2.04
C THR A 2 2.70 -40.10 2.23
N GLN A 3 3.44 -39.70 1.20
CA GLN A 3 4.26 -38.50 1.20
C GLN A 3 3.30 -37.33 1.46
N GLN A 4 3.45 -36.66 2.61
CA GLN A 4 2.60 -35.55 2.98
C GLN A 4 2.85 -34.43 1.96
N GLN A 5 1.81 -33.94 1.33
CA GLN A 5 1.88 -32.87 0.34
C GLN A 5 2.55 -31.63 0.96
N PRO A 6 3.60 -31.05 0.34
CA PRO A 6 4.26 -29.86 0.88
C PRO A 6 3.25 -28.71 1.02
N ARG A 7 3.37 -27.94 2.10
CA ARG A 7 2.51 -26.78 2.33
C ARG A 7 3.32 -25.49 2.29
N ILE A 8 2.82 -24.51 1.54
CA ILE A 8 3.35 -23.14 1.46
C ILE A 8 2.35 -22.21 2.13
N CYS A 9 2.76 -21.57 3.22
CA CYS A 9 1.95 -20.54 3.89
C CYS A 9 2.44 -19.16 3.50
N ILE A 10 1.53 -18.30 3.01
CA ILE A 10 1.79 -16.93 2.62
C ILE A 10 0.99 -16.03 3.58
N LEU A 11 1.70 -15.23 4.38
CA LEU A 11 1.11 -14.36 5.40
C LEU A 11 1.05 -12.91 4.90
N GLY A 12 -0.17 -12.43 4.72
CA GLY A 12 -0.48 -11.11 4.15
C GLY A 12 -0.90 -11.17 2.68
N GLY A 13 -2.11 -10.71 2.39
CA GLY A 13 -2.73 -10.69 1.05
C GLY A 13 -2.56 -9.35 0.31
N GLY A 14 -1.51 -8.57 0.61
CA GLY A 14 -1.15 -7.37 -0.14
C GLY A 14 -0.46 -7.68 -1.48
N PHE A 15 0.19 -6.67 -2.07
CA PHE A 15 0.90 -6.81 -3.36
C PHE A 15 1.90 -7.96 -3.36
N GLY A 16 2.70 -8.10 -2.31
CA GLY A 16 3.67 -9.18 -2.22
C GLY A 16 3.02 -10.55 -2.13
N GLY A 17 2.11 -10.76 -1.16
CA GLY A 17 1.58 -12.09 -0.87
C GLY A 17 0.57 -12.60 -1.87
N LEU A 18 -0.43 -11.79 -2.26
CA LEU A 18 -1.43 -12.21 -3.25
C LEU A 18 -0.78 -12.56 -4.59
N TYR A 19 0.11 -11.69 -5.11
CA TYR A 19 0.76 -11.96 -6.39
C TYR A 19 1.73 -13.15 -6.31
N THR A 20 2.39 -13.37 -5.17
CA THR A 20 3.16 -14.62 -4.95
C THR A 20 2.25 -15.84 -5.02
N ALA A 21 1.08 -15.82 -4.39
CA ALA A 21 0.13 -16.93 -4.42
C ALA A 21 -0.37 -17.22 -5.83
N LEU A 22 -0.78 -16.17 -6.57
CA LEU A 22 -1.26 -16.29 -7.95
C LEU A 22 -0.17 -16.80 -8.89
N ARG A 23 1.09 -16.33 -8.76
CA ARG A 23 2.21 -16.82 -9.57
C ARG A 23 2.56 -18.25 -9.26
N LEU A 24 2.62 -18.63 -7.97
CA LEU A 24 2.87 -20.01 -7.55
C LEU A 24 1.84 -20.99 -8.12
N SER A 25 0.56 -20.60 -8.14
CA SER A 25 -0.51 -21.47 -8.65
C SER A 25 -0.37 -21.83 -10.13
N GLN A 26 0.35 -20.98 -10.90
CA GLN A 26 0.57 -21.12 -12.33
C GLN A 26 1.86 -21.89 -12.68
N LEU A 27 2.75 -22.12 -11.69
CA LEU A 27 4.02 -22.79 -11.95
C LEU A 27 3.83 -24.32 -12.13
N PRO A 28 4.62 -24.94 -12.99
CA PRO A 28 4.47 -26.36 -13.38
C PRO A 28 5.03 -27.31 -12.31
N PHE A 29 4.29 -27.50 -11.23
CA PHE A 29 4.60 -28.56 -10.25
C PHE A 29 4.23 -29.94 -10.82
N PRO A 30 5.04 -30.98 -10.58
CA PRO A 30 4.63 -32.34 -10.84
C PRO A 30 3.34 -32.67 -10.07
N LYS A 31 2.39 -33.37 -10.69
CA LYS A 31 1.07 -33.65 -10.06
C LYS A 31 1.18 -34.28 -8.67
N ALA A 32 2.16 -35.18 -8.48
CA ALA A 32 2.38 -35.85 -7.20
C ALA A 32 3.03 -34.95 -6.13
N GLU A 33 3.63 -33.84 -6.52
CA GLU A 33 4.41 -32.93 -5.65
C GLU A 33 3.81 -31.54 -5.58
N LYS A 34 2.59 -31.33 -6.15
CA LYS A 34 1.93 -30.03 -6.14
C LYS A 34 1.64 -29.61 -4.69
N PRO A 35 2.21 -28.47 -4.21
CA PRO A 35 2.02 -28.07 -2.83
C PRO A 35 0.59 -27.56 -2.56
N GLU A 36 0.15 -27.69 -1.31
CA GLU A 36 -0.97 -26.91 -0.80
C GLU A 36 -0.49 -25.46 -0.59
N ILE A 37 -1.10 -24.49 -1.26
CA ILE A 37 -0.81 -23.06 -1.11
C ILE A 37 -1.91 -22.43 -0.25
N VAL A 38 -1.53 -21.85 0.89
CA VAL A 38 -2.45 -21.19 1.81
C VAL A 38 -2.10 -19.70 1.89
N LEU A 39 -3.04 -18.82 1.51
CA LEU A 39 -2.94 -17.39 1.71
C LEU A 39 -3.70 -16.99 2.96
N VAL A 40 -3.03 -16.30 3.89
CA VAL A 40 -3.61 -15.82 5.15
C VAL A 40 -3.63 -14.30 5.15
N ASP A 41 -4.78 -13.69 5.39
CA ASP A 41 -4.91 -12.25 5.67
C ASP A 41 -6.05 -12.00 6.67
N ARG A 42 -5.92 -10.96 7.48
CA ARG A 42 -6.97 -10.54 8.43
C ARG A 42 -8.21 -9.97 7.73
N ARG A 43 -8.05 -9.47 6.49
CA ARG A 43 -9.12 -8.92 5.66
C ARG A 43 -9.65 -10.00 4.71
N ASP A 44 -10.88 -9.85 4.27
CA ASP A 44 -11.54 -10.73 3.30
C ASP A 44 -11.19 -10.41 1.84
N ARG A 45 -10.47 -9.27 1.61
CA ARG A 45 -10.24 -8.73 0.27
C ARG A 45 -8.88 -8.09 0.09
N PHE A 46 -8.40 -8.12 -1.12
CA PHE A 46 -7.26 -7.34 -1.59
C PHE A 46 -7.60 -5.85 -1.57
N LEU A 47 -6.60 -5.00 -1.51
CA LEU A 47 -6.74 -3.57 -1.70
C LEU A 47 -5.64 -3.04 -2.63
N PHE A 48 -6.05 -2.46 -3.75
CA PHE A 48 -5.15 -1.74 -4.65
C PHE A 48 -4.92 -0.32 -4.11
N VAL A 49 -4.06 -0.21 -3.09
CA VAL A 49 -3.82 1.02 -2.32
C VAL A 49 -3.54 2.26 -3.18
N PRO A 50 -2.81 2.21 -4.32
CA PRO A 50 -2.58 3.38 -5.16
C PRO A 50 -3.85 4.03 -5.73
N LEU A 51 -4.99 3.34 -5.71
CA LEU A 51 -6.28 3.86 -6.16
C LEU A 51 -7.25 4.16 -5.00
N LEU A 52 -6.79 4.07 -3.73
CA LEU A 52 -7.64 4.31 -2.56
C LEU A 52 -8.15 5.76 -2.50
N TYR A 53 -7.36 6.70 -2.99
CA TYR A 53 -7.67 8.13 -2.99
C TYR A 53 -8.89 8.51 -3.84
N GLU A 54 -9.14 7.75 -4.91
CA GLU A 54 -10.27 7.95 -5.83
C GLU A 54 -11.64 7.66 -5.18
N LEU A 55 -11.66 6.94 -4.05
CA LEU A 55 -12.90 6.75 -3.28
C LEU A 55 -13.40 8.07 -2.67
N LEU A 56 -12.48 8.97 -2.27
CA LEU A 56 -12.83 10.25 -1.65
C LEU A 56 -13.57 11.19 -2.59
N THR A 57 -13.36 11.06 -3.87
CA THR A 57 -13.96 11.88 -4.93
C THR A 57 -15.00 11.11 -5.76
N ASN A 58 -15.37 9.88 -5.34
CA ASN A 58 -16.33 9.01 -6.03
C ASN A 58 -15.94 8.68 -7.48
N GLU A 59 -14.67 8.79 -7.85
CA GLU A 59 -14.18 8.42 -9.19
C GLU A 59 -14.19 6.90 -9.39
N LEU A 60 -13.99 6.14 -8.31
CA LEU A 60 -14.01 4.69 -8.30
C LEU A 60 -14.94 4.15 -7.20
N GLN A 61 -15.36 2.91 -7.36
CA GLN A 61 -16.14 2.17 -6.38
C GLN A 61 -15.25 1.16 -5.64
N THR A 62 -15.64 0.78 -4.43
CA THR A 62 -14.85 -0.14 -3.59
C THR A 62 -14.56 -1.47 -4.28
N TRP A 63 -15.52 -2.08 -5.00
CA TRP A 63 -15.33 -3.36 -5.66
C TRP A 63 -14.27 -3.32 -6.77
N GLU A 64 -14.04 -2.16 -7.39
CA GLU A 64 -13.03 -1.99 -8.45
C GLU A 64 -11.62 -2.11 -7.91
N ILE A 65 -11.36 -1.54 -6.73
CA ILE A 65 -10.04 -1.47 -6.12
C ILE A 65 -9.83 -2.48 -4.99
N ALA A 66 -10.89 -3.12 -4.53
CA ALA A 66 -10.84 -4.05 -3.41
C ALA A 66 -11.69 -5.30 -3.67
N PRO A 67 -11.33 -6.14 -4.65
CA PRO A 67 -12.00 -7.40 -4.92
C PRO A 67 -11.79 -8.41 -3.77
N PRO A 68 -12.78 -9.27 -3.46
CA PRO A 68 -12.65 -10.33 -2.47
C PRO A 68 -11.59 -11.36 -2.85
N PHE A 69 -10.87 -11.90 -1.88
CA PHE A 69 -9.90 -12.99 -2.15
C PHE A 69 -10.59 -14.23 -2.70
N THR A 70 -11.82 -14.50 -2.32
CA THR A 70 -12.61 -15.63 -2.84
C THR A 70 -12.80 -15.55 -4.36
N GLU A 71 -13.02 -14.36 -4.92
CA GLU A 71 -13.10 -14.16 -6.38
C GLU A 71 -11.72 -14.27 -7.04
N LEU A 72 -10.71 -13.62 -6.45
CA LEU A 72 -9.36 -13.58 -7.02
C LEU A 72 -8.67 -14.93 -7.06
N LEU A 73 -9.00 -15.81 -6.12
CA LEU A 73 -8.38 -17.13 -5.98
C LEU A 73 -9.25 -18.27 -6.56
N GLU A 74 -10.40 -17.92 -7.12
CA GLU A 74 -11.25 -18.90 -7.79
C GLU A 74 -10.48 -19.63 -8.89
N ASN A 75 -10.63 -20.95 -8.97
CA ASN A 75 -9.96 -21.83 -9.93
C ASN A 75 -8.41 -21.85 -9.90
N THR A 76 -7.77 -21.21 -8.91
CA THR A 76 -6.30 -21.24 -8.76
C THR A 76 -5.78 -22.43 -7.97
N GLY A 77 -6.63 -23.03 -7.13
CA GLY A 77 -6.25 -24.04 -6.16
C GLY A 77 -5.54 -23.47 -4.91
N VAL A 78 -5.44 -22.15 -4.76
CA VAL A 78 -4.96 -21.48 -3.55
C VAL A 78 -6.07 -21.44 -2.53
N ARG A 79 -5.81 -21.92 -1.32
CA ARG A 79 -6.74 -21.84 -0.20
C ARG A 79 -6.58 -20.50 0.51
N PHE A 80 -7.65 -19.72 0.59
CA PHE A 80 -7.70 -18.53 1.43
C PHE A 80 -8.12 -18.89 2.85
N CYS A 81 -7.42 -18.33 3.83
CA CYS A 81 -7.76 -18.40 5.24
C CYS A 81 -7.81 -16.98 5.82
N GLN A 82 -8.99 -16.52 6.15
CA GLN A 82 -9.14 -15.24 6.84
C GLN A 82 -8.76 -15.41 8.31
N GLY A 83 -7.81 -14.57 8.78
CA GLY A 83 -7.40 -14.60 10.19
C GLY A 83 -6.26 -13.63 10.47
N THR A 84 -6.20 -13.18 11.71
CA THR A 84 -5.10 -12.34 12.20
C THR A 84 -3.98 -13.23 12.74
N VAL A 85 -2.79 -13.13 12.14
CA VAL A 85 -1.60 -13.81 12.62
C VAL A 85 -1.20 -13.21 13.97
N CYS A 86 -1.17 -14.03 15.01
CA CYS A 86 -0.78 -13.63 16.38
C CYS A 86 0.54 -14.25 16.84
N GLY A 87 0.98 -15.34 16.22
CA GLY A 87 2.25 -16.00 16.52
C GLY A 87 2.82 -16.72 15.32
N ILE A 88 4.15 -16.75 15.23
CA ILE A 88 4.89 -17.52 14.23
C ILE A 88 6.05 -18.19 14.95
N ASP A 89 6.00 -19.52 15.08
CA ASP A 89 7.14 -20.31 15.49
C ASP A 89 8.06 -20.54 14.28
N ILE A 90 9.20 -19.90 14.30
CA ILE A 90 10.17 -19.92 13.20
C ILE A 90 10.87 -21.27 13.09
N GLU A 91 11.09 -21.95 14.21
CA GLU A 91 11.82 -23.25 14.21
C GLU A 91 10.96 -24.36 13.65
N THR A 92 9.71 -24.44 14.06
CA THR A 92 8.77 -25.47 13.62
C THR A 92 7.93 -25.02 12.40
N LYS A 93 8.05 -23.75 11.98
CA LYS A 93 7.26 -23.10 10.92
C LYS A 93 5.76 -23.27 11.15
N ARG A 94 5.32 -23.01 12.37
CA ARG A 94 3.91 -23.01 12.76
C ARG A 94 3.39 -21.58 12.85
N VAL A 95 2.25 -21.36 12.23
CA VAL A 95 1.56 -20.08 12.21
C VAL A 95 0.30 -20.18 13.04
N GLN A 96 0.18 -19.32 14.03
CA GLN A 96 -0.98 -19.23 14.91
C GLN A 96 -1.84 -18.05 14.53
N LEU A 97 -3.16 -18.28 14.44
CA LEU A 97 -4.15 -17.24 14.23
C LEU A 97 -4.86 -16.92 15.54
N HIS A 98 -5.27 -15.67 15.71
CA HIS A 98 -5.94 -15.21 16.95
C HIS A 98 -7.22 -16.02 17.25
N GLU A 99 -8.01 -16.32 16.21
CA GLU A 99 -9.17 -17.19 16.28
C GLU A 99 -9.13 -18.08 15.04
N GLY A 100 -8.62 -19.31 15.18
CA GLY A 100 -8.53 -20.19 14.02
C GLY A 100 -7.52 -21.31 14.17
N PRO A 101 -7.35 -22.11 13.11
CA PRO A 101 -6.43 -23.23 13.11
C PRO A 101 -4.96 -22.76 13.13
N GLU A 102 -4.13 -23.61 13.71
CA GLU A 102 -2.68 -23.51 13.57
C GLU A 102 -2.26 -24.23 12.27
N PHE A 103 -1.32 -23.63 11.54
CA PHE A 103 -0.78 -24.19 10.31
C PHE A 103 0.69 -24.53 10.48
N ALA A 104 1.08 -25.77 10.16
CA ALA A 104 2.47 -26.11 9.91
C ALA A 104 2.73 -25.98 8.39
N CYS A 105 3.90 -25.48 8.00
CA CYS A 105 4.27 -25.31 6.61
C CYS A 105 5.73 -25.70 6.32
N ASP A 106 6.00 -26.12 5.09
CA ASP A 106 7.34 -26.46 4.60
C ASP A 106 8.08 -25.22 4.09
N ARG A 107 7.32 -24.26 3.56
CA ARG A 107 7.82 -22.94 3.15
C ARG A 107 6.91 -21.85 3.71
N LEU A 108 7.53 -20.81 4.24
CA LEU A 108 6.84 -19.64 4.82
C LEU A 108 7.16 -18.38 4.03
N VAL A 109 6.14 -17.59 3.68
CA VAL A 109 6.30 -16.29 3.04
C VAL A 109 5.74 -15.22 3.96
N LEU A 110 6.58 -14.30 4.37
CA LEU A 110 6.24 -13.15 5.20
C LEU A 110 6.00 -11.93 4.29
N ALA A 111 4.74 -11.51 4.15
CA ALA A 111 4.32 -10.38 3.31
C ALA A 111 3.27 -9.49 4.02
N LEU A 112 3.37 -9.37 5.34
CA LEU A 112 2.39 -8.72 6.22
C LEU A 112 2.27 -7.20 6.02
N GLY A 113 3.18 -6.59 5.25
CA GLY A 113 3.19 -5.16 4.98
C GLY A 113 3.56 -4.30 6.18
N GLY A 114 3.47 -2.98 6.01
CA GLY A 114 3.77 -2.02 7.07
C GLY A 114 2.50 -1.37 7.65
N GLU A 115 2.68 -0.67 8.76
CA GLU A 115 1.64 0.10 9.45
C GLU A 115 2.05 1.58 9.54
N THR A 116 1.09 2.47 9.69
CA THR A 116 1.37 3.90 9.92
C THR A 116 1.68 4.11 11.40
N PRO A 117 2.85 4.64 11.78
CA PRO A 117 3.17 4.95 13.17
C PRO A 117 2.38 6.20 13.61
N LEU A 118 1.45 6.03 14.53
CA LEU A 118 0.69 7.13 15.13
C LEU A 118 1.23 7.54 16.52
N ASP A 119 2.14 6.74 17.07
CA ASP A 119 2.74 6.93 18.40
C ASP A 119 3.92 7.92 18.43
N MET A 120 4.20 8.57 17.29
CA MET A 120 5.33 9.49 17.15
C MET A 120 5.08 10.87 17.77
N VAL A 121 3.81 11.26 17.90
CA VAL A 121 3.40 12.60 18.34
C VAL A 121 2.26 12.47 19.35
N ASN A 122 2.29 13.29 20.38
CA ASN A 122 1.25 13.29 21.42
C ASN A 122 -0.14 13.62 20.81
N GLY A 123 -1.13 12.80 21.12
CA GLY A 123 -2.51 12.90 20.65
C GLY A 123 -2.75 12.35 19.23
N ALA A 124 -1.72 11.92 18.50
CA ALA A 124 -1.92 11.39 17.15
C ALA A 124 -2.70 10.06 17.13
N VAL A 125 -2.49 9.20 18.13
CA VAL A 125 -3.22 7.92 18.26
C VAL A 125 -4.73 8.15 18.40
N GLU A 126 -5.13 9.17 19.18
CA GLU A 126 -6.52 9.45 19.51
C GLU A 126 -7.21 10.27 18.41
N TYR A 127 -6.52 11.27 17.84
CA TYR A 127 -7.15 12.32 17.03
C TYR A 127 -6.77 12.30 15.54
N ALA A 128 -5.69 11.64 15.16
CA ALA A 128 -5.30 11.57 13.75
C ALA A 128 -5.97 10.40 13.00
N TYR A 129 -6.07 10.56 11.69
CA TYR A 129 -6.55 9.55 10.76
C TYR A 129 -5.36 9.04 9.92
N SER A 130 -5.15 7.74 9.90
CA SER A 130 -4.33 7.09 8.86
C SER A 130 -5.12 6.95 7.56
N PHE A 131 -4.43 6.67 6.44
CA PHE A 131 -5.09 6.45 5.14
C PHE A 131 -4.37 5.36 4.35
N ARG A 132 -4.56 4.10 4.76
CA ARG A 132 -3.93 2.92 4.15
C ARG A 132 -4.89 1.75 3.92
N THR A 133 -6.07 1.78 4.51
CA THR A 133 -7.05 0.69 4.46
C THR A 133 -8.42 1.20 4.05
N LEU A 134 -9.31 0.30 3.62
CA LEU A 134 -10.71 0.65 3.39
C LEU A 134 -11.39 1.19 4.65
N LYS A 135 -11.04 0.64 5.82
CA LYS A 135 -11.57 1.12 7.10
C LYS A 135 -11.17 2.58 7.33
N ASP A 136 -9.93 2.95 7.00
CA ASP A 136 -9.49 4.34 7.11
C ASP A 136 -10.26 5.25 6.14
N ALA A 137 -10.43 4.80 4.90
CA ALA A 137 -11.18 5.56 3.91
C ALA A 137 -12.64 5.78 4.33
N TYR A 138 -13.31 4.75 4.85
CA TYR A 138 -14.69 4.86 5.34
C TYR A 138 -14.79 5.74 6.59
N ARG A 139 -13.85 5.63 7.54
CA ARG A 139 -13.81 6.50 8.72
C ARG A 139 -13.62 7.98 8.33
N LEU A 140 -12.76 8.25 7.37
CA LEU A 140 -12.56 9.59 6.84
C LEU A 140 -13.80 10.08 6.09
N GLU A 141 -14.42 9.23 5.27
CA GLU A 141 -15.66 9.52 4.54
C GLU A 141 -16.81 9.89 5.49
N GLU A 142 -17.00 9.14 6.55
CA GLU A 142 -18.01 9.41 7.58
C GLU A 142 -17.76 10.78 8.24
N ARG A 143 -16.51 11.08 8.59
CA ARG A 143 -16.13 12.37 9.19
C ARG A 143 -16.37 13.54 8.23
N LEU A 144 -16.00 13.38 6.96
CA LEU A 144 -16.23 14.39 5.93
C LEU A 144 -17.72 14.68 5.75
N ARG A 145 -18.55 13.63 5.58
CA ARG A 145 -20.02 13.79 5.47
C ARG A 145 -20.63 14.49 6.67
N PHE A 146 -20.18 14.14 7.88
CA PHE A 146 -20.64 14.81 9.09
C PHE A 146 -20.33 16.32 9.08
N LEU A 147 -19.10 16.70 8.69
CA LEU A 147 -18.70 18.09 8.61
C LEU A 147 -19.39 18.84 7.47
N GLU A 148 -19.55 18.23 6.31
CA GLU A 148 -20.28 18.76 5.16
C GLU A 148 -21.76 19.05 5.49
N ALA A 149 -22.39 18.17 6.28
CA ALA A 149 -23.79 18.29 6.71
C ALA A 149 -23.99 19.36 7.80
N LYS A 150 -22.95 19.64 8.61
CA LYS A 150 -23.02 20.63 9.71
C LYS A 150 -23.18 22.08 9.28
N ASN A 151 -23.13 22.36 7.99
CA ASN A 151 -23.17 23.71 7.41
C ASN A 151 -22.13 24.66 8.04
N THR A 152 -20.97 24.14 8.43
CA THR A 152 -19.81 24.93 8.89
C THR A 152 -19.30 25.79 7.75
N ASP A 153 -18.87 27.02 8.05
CA ASP A 153 -18.34 27.94 7.05
C ASP A 153 -17.10 27.36 6.35
N LYS A 154 -16.20 26.74 7.11
CA LYS A 154 -14.98 26.12 6.60
C LYS A 154 -14.70 24.78 7.26
N ILE A 155 -14.18 23.81 6.48
CA ILE A 155 -13.65 22.53 6.93
C ILE A 155 -12.13 22.59 6.84
N ARG A 156 -11.45 22.51 7.98
CA ARG A 156 -10.00 22.64 8.10
C ARG A 156 -9.36 21.26 8.17
N VAL A 157 -8.52 20.96 7.20
CA VAL A 157 -7.83 19.67 7.11
C VAL A 157 -6.32 19.91 7.14
N ALA A 158 -5.63 19.31 8.09
CA ALA A 158 -4.19 19.23 8.13
C ALA A 158 -3.72 17.86 7.69
N ILE A 159 -2.80 17.80 6.73
CA ILE A 159 -2.19 16.56 6.23
C ILE A 159 -0.72 16.62 6.60
N VAL A 160 -0.27 15.67 7.41
CA VAL A 160 1.11 15.58 7.89
C VAL A 160 1.90 14.64 7.01
N GLY A 161 2.97 15.16 6.40
CA GLY A 161 3.83 14.50 5.43
C GLY A 161 3.52 14.89 3.98
N ALA A 162 4.48 15.52 3.31
CA ALA A 162 4.38 15.93 1.90
C ALA A 162 5.06 14.93 0.94
N GLY A 163 4.98 13.64 1.26
CA GLY A 163 5.27 12.54 0.34
C GLY A 163 4.12 12.29 -0.64
N TYR A 164 4.18 11.18 -1.39
CA TYR A 164 3.13 10.81 -2.37
C TYR A 164 1.74 10.84 -1.76
N SER A 165 1.53 10.10 -0.67
CA SER A 165 0.20 9.97 -0.03
C SER A 165 -0.37 11.31 0.42
N GLY A 166 0.46 12.16 1.01
CA GLY A 166 0.01 13.47 1.48
C GLY A 166 -0.39 14.40 0.34
N VAL A 167 0.39 14.43 -0.73
CA VAL A 167 0.10 15.25 -1.92
C VAL A 167 -1.17 14.76 -2.62
N GLU A 168 -1.31 13.45 -2.82
CA GLU A 168 -2.51 12.85 -3.43
C GLU A 168 -3.77 13.16 -2.61
N LEU A 169 -3.72 12.98 -1.27
CA LEU A 169 -4.81 13.34 -0.36
C LEU A 169 -5.14 14.82 -0.41
N ALA A 170 -4.13 15.70 -0.39
CA ALA A 170 -4.34 17.14 -0.42
C ALA A 170 -5.09 17.58 -1.68
N CYS A 171 -4.69 17.08 -2.85
CA CYS A 171 -5.35 17.38 -4.11
C CYS A 171 -6.80 16.85 -4.15
N LYS A 172 -7.03 15.58 -3.72
CA LYS A 172 -8.37 14.97 -3.72
C LYS A 172 -9.32 15.66 -2.73
N LEU A 173 -8.84 15.97 -1.53
CA LEU A 173 -9.66 16.66 -0.53
C LEU A 173 -9.96 18.12 -0.91
N ALA A 174 -9.00 18.82 -1.52
CA ALA A 174 -9.25 20.15 -2.03
C ALA A 174 -10.29 20.14 -3.15
N ASP A 175 -10.25 19.19 -4.07
CA ASP A 175 -11.27 19.02 -5.12
C ASP A 175 -12.64 18.69 -4.55
N ARG A 176 -12.71 17.79 -3.54
CA ARG A 176 -13.97 17.41 -2.89
C ARG A 176 -14.63 18.54 -2.12
N LEU A 177 -13.84 19.25 -1.32
CA LEU A 177 -14.36 20.26 -0.40
C LEU A 177 -14.59 21.62 -1.08
N GLY A 178 -13.91 21.88 -2.21
CA GLY A 178 -14.04 23.13 -2.96
C GLY A 178 -13.78 24.36 -2.07
N GLU A 179 -14.62 25.36 -2.20
CA GLU A 179 -14.50 26.64 -1.45
C GLU A 179 -14.68 26.50 0.06
N LYS A 180 -15.34 25.43 0.54
CA LYS A 180 -15.47 25.15 1.98
C LYS A 180 -14.18 24.58 2.58
N GLY A 181 -13.31 23.98 1.77
CA GLY A 181 -12.07 23.37 2.23
C GLY A 181 -11.00 24.39 2.61
N ARG A 182 -10.26 24.10 3.67
CA ARG A 182 -9.00 24.74 4.03
C ARG A 182 -8.00 23.62 4.29
N VAL A 183 -7.30 23.25 3.22
CA VAL A 183 -6.34 22.14 3.26
C VAL A 183 -4.94 22.69 3.47
N ARG A 184 -4.24 22.12 4.44
CA ARG A 184 -2.86 22.44 4.81
C ARG A 184 -2.02 21.16 4.73
N LEU A 185 -0.86 21.25 4.09
CA LEU A 185 0.12 20.16 3.96
C LEU A 185 1.35 20.53 4.78
N VAL A 186 1.66 19.76 5.82
CA VAL A 186 2.76 20.02 6.76
C VAL A 186 3.90 19.05 6.48
N GLU A 187 5.12 19.57 6.32
CA GLU A 187 6.31 18.77 6.01
C GLU A 187 7.52 19.26 6.84
N GLN A 188 8.19 18.33 7.51
CA GLN A 188 9.39 18.64 8.29
C GLN A 188 10.62 19.00 7.43
N SER A 189 10.66 18.54 6.20
CA SER A 189 11.77 18.79 5.27
C SER A 189 11.60 20.16 4.58
N ASP A 190 12.70 20.62 3.99
CA ASP A 190 12.77 21.85 3.19
C ASP A 190 12.06 21.75 1.83
N MET A 191 11.63 20.54 1.44
CA MET A 191 10.89 20.31 0.19
C MET A 191 9.92 19.13 0.28
N MET A 192 8.83 19.22 -0.47
CA MET A 192 7.91 18.11 -0.69
C MET A 192 8.46 17.13 -1.70
N LEU A 193 8.02 15.87 -1.65
CA LEU A 193 8.37 14.82 -2.63
C LEU A 193 9.89 14.70 -2.87
N ARG A 194 10.67 14.69 -1.79
CA ARG A 194 12.14 14.79 -1.82
C ARG A 194 12.82 13.77 -2.74
N THR A 195 12.29 12.56 -2.82
CA THR A 195 12.84 11.46 -3.63
C THR A 195 12.26 11.39 -5.04
N SER A 196 11.26 12.20 -5.35
CA SER A 196 10.59 12.21 -6.65
C SER A 196 11.35 13.02 -7.70
N PRO A 197 11.24 12.69 -9.00
CA PRO A 197 11.77 13.52 -10.08
C PRO A 197 11.24 14.95 -10.02
N GLU A 198 12.07 15.92 -10.40
CA GLU A 198 11.73 17.34 -10.41
C GLU A 198 10.44 17.63 -11.19
N PHE A 199 10.27 16.99 -12.36
CA PHE A 199 9.06 17.11 -13.16
C PHE A 199 7.78 16.80 -12.35
N ASN A 200 7.79 15.71 -11.57
CA ASN A 200 6.65 15.34 -10.73
C ASN A 200 6.45 16.33 -9.58
N ARG A 201 7.54 16.84 -8.96
CA ARG A 201 7.46 17.85 -7.90
C ARG A 201 6.84 19.15 -8.40
N ASP A 202 7.25 19.61 -9.59
CA ASP A 202 6.73 20.85 -10.18
C ASP A 202 5.25 20.71 -10.56
N ALA A 203 4.87 19.58 -11.15
CA ALA A 203 3.46 19.28 -11.45
C ALA A 203 2.62 19.26 -10.17
N ALA A 204 3.11 18.63 -9.11
CA ALA A 204 2.44 18.57 -7.82
C ALA A 204 2.30 19.96 -7.17
N ARG A 205 3.37 20.77 -7.18
CA ARG A 205 3.34 22.14 -6.65
C ARG A 205 2.27 22.98 -7.36
N LYS A 206 2.27 23.01 -8.69
CA LYS A 206 1.26 23.71 -9.49
C LYS A 206 -0.16 23.25 -9.19
N ALA A 207 -0.35 21.92 -9.01
CA ALA A 207 -1.66 21.34 -8.71
C ALA A 207 -2.17 21.77 -7.32
N LEU A 208 -1.30 21.82 -6.31
CA LEU A 208 -1.61 22.26 -4.95
C LEU A 208 -1.88 23.77 -4.90
N GLU A 209 -1.04 24.59 -5.55
CA GLU A 209 -1.20 26.04 -5.65
C GLU A 209 -2.54 26.41 -6.32
N LYS A 210 -2.89 25.77 -7.45
CA LYS A 210 -4.17 25.95 -8.13
C LYS A 210 -5.38 25.71 -7.22
N ARG A 211 -5.24 24.81 -6.24
CA ARG A 211 -6.27 24.44 -5.27
C ARG A 211 -6.19 25.21 -3.95
N GLN A 212 -5.30 26.20 -3.87
CA GLN A 212 -5.07 27.01 -2.67
C GLN A 212 -4.74 26.15 -1.43
N VAL A 213 -4.03 25.03 -1.61
CA VAL A 213 -3.50 24.23 -0.52
C VAL A 213 -2.30 24.95 0.09
N TRP A 214 -2.31 25.16 1.40
CA TRP A 214 -1.18 25.75 2.12
C TRP A 214 -0.11 24.68 2.36
N ILE A 215 1.15 25.03 2.06
CA ILE A 215 2.28 24.13 2.21
C ILE A 215 3.24 24.72 3.23
N ASP A 216 3.36 24.07 4.39
CA ASP A 216 4.27 24.42 5.46
C ASP A 216 5.47 23.48 5.43
N LEU A 217 6.57 23.94 4.88
CA LEU A 217 7.86 23.23 4.89
C LEU A 217 8.63 23.56 6.18
N GLU A 218 9.67 22.77 6.48
CA GLU A 218 10.51 22.92 7.70
C GLU A 218 9.68 22.96 8.99
N THR A 219 8.46 22.38 8.97
CA THR A 219 7.48 22.47 10.04
C THR A 219 7.22 21.11 10.66
N ASN A 220 7.40 21.00 11.96
CA ASN A 220 7.13 19.77 12.72
C ASN A 220 5.77 19.87 13.42
N VAL A 221 5.11 18.74 13.60
CA VAL A 221 3.94 18.63 14.48
C VAL A 221 4.43 18.36 15.89
N ASP A 222 4.02 19.20 16.84
CA ASP A 222 4.33 19.06 18.27
C ASP A 222 3.28 18.18 18.96
N SER A 223 2.01 18.48 18.75
CA SER A 223 0.89 17.74 19.35
C SER A 223 -0.40 17.88 18.54
N ILE A 224 -1.34 16.96 18.76
CA ILE A 224 -2.66 16.95 18.12
C ILE A 224 -3.72 16.84 19.19
N GLY A 225 -4.66 17.80 19.21
CA GLY A 225 -5.84 17.78 20.06
C GLY A 225 -7.11 17.37 19.32
N SER A 226 -8.24 17.42 20.02
CA SER A 226 -9.57 17.07 19.45
C SER A 226 -9.99 17.98 18.28
N ASP A 227 -9.57 19.25 18.32
CA ASP A 227 -9.94 20.33 17.40
C ASP A 227 -8.78 21.28 17.07
N THR A 228 -7.56 20.93 17.48
CA THR A 228 -6.34 21.72 17.29
C THR A 228 -5.16 20.86 16.83
N ILE A 229 -4.24 21.50 16.10
CA ILE A 229 -2.90 20.99 15.80
C ILE A 229 -1.86 22.00 16.20
N SER A 230 -0.83 21.59 16.92
CA SER A 230 0.29 22.43 17.32
C SER A 230 1.46 22.21 16.37
N LEU A 231 1.89 23.26 15.70
CA LEU A 231 2.96 23.26 14.70
C LEU A 231 4.17 24.03 15.21
N MET A 232 5.36 23.46 15.01
CA MET A 232 6.64 24.06 15.38
C MET A 232 7.42 24.45 14.13
N TYR A 233 7.60 25.76 13.91
CA TYR A 233 8.41 26.31 12.85
C TYR A 233 9.50 27.21 13.40
N LYS A 234 10.76 26.90 13.15
CA LYS A 234 11.95 27.67 13.61
C LYS A 234 11.93 28.06 15.11
N GLY A 235 11.43 27.14 15.95
CA GLY A 235 11.34 27.35 17.39
C GLY A 235 10.10 28.13 17.87
N GLN A 236 9.23 28.54 16.96
CA GLN A 236 7.95 29.16 17.25
C GLN A 236 6.84 28.12 17.22
N LEU A 237 6.03 28.04 18.26
CA LEU A 237 4.88 27.16 18.36
C LEU A 237 3.61 27.91 18.00
N ASP A 238 2.89 27.42 16.99
CA ASP A 238 1.60 27.92 16.56
C ASP A 238 0.52 26.84 16.80
N ILE A 239 -0.56 27.23 17.49
CA ILE A 239 -1.72 26.34 17.72
C ILE A 239 -2.83 26.74 16.76
N LEU A 240 -3.23 25.83 15.90
CA LEU A 240 -4.18 26.10 14.83
C LEU A 240 -5.45 25.25 15.00
N PRO A 241 -6.64 25.80 14.73
CA PRO A 241 -7.86 25.02 14.70
C PRO A 241 -7.86 24.06 13.52
N VAL A 242 -8.31 22.82 13.74
CA VAL A 242 -8.39 21.77 12.73
C VAL A 242 -9.61 20.88 12.96
N ASP A 243 -10.25 20.44 11.90
CA ASP A 243 -11.40 19.52 11.96
C ASP A 243 -10.99 18.06 11.67
N ILE A 244 -9.91 17.87 10.88
CA ILE A 244 -9.35 16.58 10.49
C ILE A 244 -7.83 16.71 10.42
N VAL A 245 -7.11 15.79 11.08
CA VAL A 245 -5.67 15.60 10.90
C VAL A 245 -5.44 14.25 10.22
N LEU A 246 -4.81 14.24 9.04
CA LEU A 246 -4.39 13.05 8.32
C LEU A 246 -2.89 12.83 8.51
N TRP A 247 -2.53 11.66 9.02
CA TRP A 247 -1.14 11.28 9.26
C TRP A 247 -0.64 10.34 8.16
N THR A 248 0.27 10.84 7.33
CA THR A 248 0.84 10.07 6.21
C THR A 248 2.33 9.80 6.35
N VAL A 249 2.90 10.13 7.51
CA VAL A 249 4.33 10.03 7.78
C VAL A 249 4.71 8.62 8.21
N GLY A 250 5.71 8.09 7.53
CA GLY A 250 6.38 6.86 7.92
C GLY A 250 5.64 5.57 7.58
N THR A 251 6.40 4.51 7.65
CA THR A 251 5.93 3.12 7.62
C THR A 251 6.76 2.36 8.64
N GLN A 252 6.09 1.67 9.54
CA GLN A 252 6.74 0.81 10.51
C GLN A 252 6.33 -0.65 10.32
N VAL A 253 7.22 -1.54 10.73
CA VAL A 253 6.97 -2.97 10.79
C VAL A 253 6.14 -3.26 12.04
N SER A 254 5.12 -4.11 11.90
CA SER A 254 4.25 -4.49 13.02
C SER A 254 5.01 -5.20 14.14
N GLN A 255 4.50 -5.13 15.37
CA GLN A 255 5.09 -5.81 16.53
C GLN A 255 5.18 -7.33 16.30
N ALA A 256 4.20 -7.92 15.63
CA ALA A 256 4.20 -9.35 15.31
C ALA A 256 5.44 -9.79 14.50
N VAL A 257 5.94 -8.93 13.61
CA VAL A 257 7.16 -9.19 12.84
C VAL A 257 8.41 -8.81 13.65
N ARG A 258 8.39 -7.69 14.37
CA ARG A 258 9.53 -7.24 15.21
C ARG A 258 9.90 -8.23 16.29
N SER A 259 8.94 -8.98 16.84
CA SER A 259 9.17 -9.98 17.88
C SER A 259 9.75 -11.29 17.35
N LEU A 260 9.87 -11.48 16.02
CA LEU A 260 10.42 -12.70 15.45
C LEU A 260 11.93 -12.82 15.75
N PRO A 261 12.44 -14.01 16.12
CA PRO A 261 13.86 -14.27 16.36
C PRO A 261 14.62 -14.41 15.03
N LEU A 262 14.53 -13.39 14.17
CA LEU A 262 15.16 -13.30 12.85
C LEU A 262 16.06 -12.08 12.79
N LYS A 263 17.04 -12.07 11.89
CA LYS A 263 17.90 -10.90 11.67
C LYS A 263 17.09 -9.72 11.14
N GLN A 264 17.18 -8.58 11.83
CA GLN A 264 16.45 -7.36 11.51
C GLN A 264 17.39 -6.16 11.48
N ASN A 265 17.02 -5.15 10.70
CA ASN A 265 17.70 -3.85 10.74
C ASN A 265 17.14 -2.97 11.89
N GLN A 266 17.69 -1.76 12.04
CA GLN A 266 17.27 -0.80 13.08
C GLN A 266 15.78 -0.39 12.98
N ARG A 267 15.15 -0.56 11.82
CA ARG A 267 13.71 -0.27 11.60
C ARG A 267 12.81 -1.49 11.86
N GLY A 268 13.37 -2.62 12.28
CA GLY A 268 12.65 -3.87 12.47
C GLY A 268 12.33 -4.64 11.17
N GLN A 269 12.91 -4.24 10.03
CA GLN A 269 12.74 -4.96 8.77
C GLN A 269 13.63 -6.20 8.75
N LEU A 270 13.09 -7.30 8.25
CA LEU A 270 13.77 -8.57 8.12
C LEU A 270 14.84 -8.51 7.02
N ILE A 271 16.06 -8.94 7.32
CA ILE A 271 17.17 -8.92 6.38
C ILE A 271 17.07 -10.13 5.46
N THR A 272 17.00 -9.88 4.15
CA THR A 272 16.91 -10.93 3.13
C THR A 272 18.18 -11.03 2.29
N THR A 273 18.39 -12.22 1.74
CA THR A 273 19.34 -12.45 0.64
C THR A 273 18.80 -11.86 -0.67
N PRO A 274 19.59 -11.72 -1.73
CA PRO A 274 19.09 -11.31 -3.04
C PRO A 274 18.04 -12.25 -3.63
N THR A 275 17.93 -13.51 -3.14
CA THR A 275 16.89 -14.47 -3.53
C THR A 275 15.61 -14.33 -2.72
N LEU A 276 15.47 -13.29 -1.89
CA LEU A 276 14.33 -12.97 -1.02
C LEU A 276 14.12 -13.97 0.13
N GLN A 277 15.09 -14.83 0.39
CA GLN A 277 15.10 -15.71 1.56
C GLN A 277 15.62 -14.94 2.77
N ILE A 278 15.11 -15.25 3.95
CA ILE A 278 15.68 -14.73 5.21
C ILE A 278 17.11 -15.26 5.36
N VAL A 279 18.02 -14.38 5.78
CA VAL A 279 19.41 -14.78 6.09
C VAL A 279 19.39 -15.87 7.16
N ASP A 280 20.13 -16.97 6.92
CA ASP A 280 20.21 -18.17 7.74
C ASP A 280 18.93 -19.05 7.80
N ARG A 281 17.86 -18.69 7.06
CA ARG A 281 16.61 -19.46 6.98
C ARG A 281 16.14 -19.57 5.53
N PRO A 282 16.70 -20.49 4.74
CA PRO A 282 16.43 -20.63 3.30
C PRO A 282 15.00 -21.15 3.00
N ASP A 283 14.29 -21.62 3.99
CA ASP A 283 12.92 -22.09 3.95
C ASP A 283 11.86 -20.97 4.21
N ILE A 284 12.32 -19.76 4.56
CA ILE A 284 11.46 -18.59 4.86
C ILE A 284 11.82 -17.45 3.91
N PHE A 285 10.80 -16.86 3.30
CA PHE A 285 10.92 -15.71 2.40
C PHE A 285 10.28 -14.48 3.02
N ALA A 286 10.81 -13.29 2.73
CA ALA A 286 10.18 -12.04 3.13
C ALA A 286 10.26 -11.01 2.00
N LEU A 287 9.18 -10.23 1.83
CA LEU A 287 9.08 -9.21 0.78
C LEU A 287 8.17 -8.04 1.17
N GLY A 288 8.26 -6.95 0.40
CA GLY A 288 7.51 -5.72 0.64
C GLY A 288 8.04 -4.90 1.81
N ASP A 289 7.15 -4.18 2.50
CA ASP A 289 7.51 -3.19 3.51
C ASP A 289 8.25 -3.77 4.72
N ILE A 290 8.07 -5.05 5.01
CA ILE A 290 8.69 -5.72 6.16
C ILE A 290 10.10 -6.25 5.89
N ALA A 291 10.57 -6.19 4.65
CA ALA A 291 11.87 -6.73 4.24
C ALA A 291 12.87 -5.63 3.90
N GLU A 292 14.10 -5.74 4.41
CA GLU A 292 15.25 -5.05 3.85
C GLU A 292 15.85 -5.95 2.77
N CYS A 293 15.69 -5.53 1.51
CA CYS A 293 16.19 -6.24 0.36
C CYS A 293 17.22 -5.42 -0.38
N HIS A 294 18.31 -6.08 -0.78
CA HIS A 294 19.27 -5.56 -1.75
C HIS A 294 19.13 -6.36 -3.03
N ASP A 295 19.12 -5.69 -4.17
CA ASP A 295 19.06 -6.38 -5.45
C ASP A 295 20.38 -7.09 -5.81
N ALA A 296 20.41 -7.75 -6.98
CA ALA A 296 21.59 -8.45 -7.45
C ALA A 296 22.83 -7.53 -7.67
N SER A 297 22.66 -6.21 -7.74
CA SER A 297 23.72 -5.22 -7.82
C SER A 297 24.20 -4.72 -6.45
N GLY A 298 23.55 -5.13 -5.37
CA GLY A 298 23.81 -4.67 -4.01
C GLY A 298 23.09 -3.36 -3.66
N GLN A 299 22.23 -2.84 -4.52
CA GLN A 299 21.46 -1.63 -4.24
C GLN A 299 20.31 -1.91 -3.27
N LYS A 300 20.24 -1.13 -2.19
CA LYS A 300 19.11 -1.16 -1.26
C LYS A 300 17.84 -0.66 -1.95
N LEU A 301 16.76 -1.42 -1.85
CA LEU A 301 15.50 -1.13 -2.52
C LEU A 301 14.52 -0.35 -1.62
N PRO A 302 13.70 0.54 -2.22
CA PRO A 302 12.65 1.23 -1.48
C PRO A 302 11.49 0.29 -1.13
N THR A 303 10.80 0.57 -0.03
CA THR A 303 9.59 -0.13 0.38
C THR A 303 8.37 0.47 -0.34
N THR A 304 8.09 -0.02 -1.55
CA THR A 304 6.97 0.45 -2.38
C THR A 304 6.14 -0.72 -2.91
N ALA A 305 4.89 -0.44 -3.26
CA ALA A 305 4.01 -1.42 -3.91
C ALA A 305 4.63 -1.97 -5.23
N GLN A 306 5.35 -1.12 -5.98
CA GLN A 306 6.03 -1.51 -7.22
C GLN A 306 7.13 -2.54 -6.97
N VAL A 307 7.92 -2.36 -5.91
CA VAL A 307 8.96 -3.33 -5.51
C VAL A 307 8.31 -4.62 -5.03
N ALA A 308 7.33 -4.54 -4.13
CA ALA A 308 6.65 -5.73 -3.61
C ALA A 308 5.98 -6.57 -4.72
N PHE A 309 5.38 -5.90 -5.71
CA PHE A 309 4.79 -6.56 -6.87
C PHE A 309 5.83 -7.33 -7.70
N GLN A 310 6.99 -6.73 -7.97
CA GLN A 310 8.06 -7.40 -8.71
C GLN A 310 8.74 -8.50 -7.88
N GLN A 311 8.91 -8.30 -6.58
CA GLN A 311 9.43 -9.32 -5.67
C GLN A 311 8.56 -10.58 -5.65
N ALA A 312 7.26 -10.45 -5.82
CA ALA A 312 6.32 -11.57 -5.82
C ALA A 312 6.64 -12.61 -6.91
N ASP A 313 7.00 -12.17 -8.12
CA ASP A 313 7.37 -13.06 -9.22
C ASP A 313 8.63 -13.88 -8.88
N TYR A 314 9.65 -13.21 -8.32
CA TYR A 314 10.89 -13.87 -7.90
C TYR A 314 10.69 -14.79 -6.69
N THR A 315 9.86 -14.37 -5.72
CA THR A 315 9.54 -15.19 -4.56
C THR A 315 8.84 -16.48 -5.00
N ALA A 316 7.85 -16.38 -5.88
CA ALA A 316 7.14 -17.54 -6.42
C ALA A 316 8.10 -18.48 -7.17
N TRP A 317 8.94 -17.93 -8.05
CA TRP A 317 9.97 -18.73 -8.73
C TRP A 317 10.92 -19.41 -7.74
N ASN A 318 11.45 -18.69 -6.78
CA ASN A 318 12.45 -19.19 -5.85
C ASN A 318 11.89 -20.27 -4.91
N ILE A 319 10.62 -20.15 -4.51
CA ILE A 319 9.94 -21.23 -3.78
C ILE A 319 9.81 -22.47 -4.66
N TRP A 320 9.31 -22.33 -5.88
CA TRP A 320 9.19 -23.43 -6.82
C TRP A 320 10.55 -24.09 -7.13
N ALA A 321 11.57 -23.28 -7.41
CA ALA A 321 12.92 -23.75 -7.66
C ALA A 321 13.49 -24.52 -6.47
N SER A 322 13.28 -24.04 -5.23
CA SER A 322 13.75 -24.70 -4.01
C SER A 322 13.08 -26.05 -3.76
N LEU A 323 11.84 -26.24 -4.25
CA LEU A 323 11.10 -27.50 -4.12
C LEU A 323 11.39 -28.49 -5.25
N THR A 324 11.84 -27.99 -6.41
CA THR A 324 12.08 -28.81 -7.61
C THR A 324 13.56 -28.96 -7.97
N GLY A 325 14.48 -28.54 -7.08
CA GLY A 325 15.93 -28.65 -7.28
C GLY A 325 16.48 -27.76 -8.41
N ARG A 326 15.83 -26.63 -8.71
CA ARG A 326 16.25 -25.69 -9.74
C ARG A 326 17.05 -24.51 -9.15
N PRO A 327 17.83 -23.78 -9.96
CA PRO A 327 18.58 -22.64 -9.49
C PRO A 327 17.66 -21.49 -9.06
N LEU A 328 18.01 -20.86 -7.94
CA LEU A 328 17.34 -19.65 -7.45
C LEU A 328 17.75 -18.43 -8.28
N LEU A 329 16.83 -17.48 -8.43
CA LEU A 329 17.08 -16.25 -9.15
C LEU A 329 17.23 -15.08 -8.18
N PRO A 330 18.35 -14.35 -8.22
CA PRO A 330 18.51 -13.14 -7.45
C PRO A 330 17.58 -12.04 -8.03
N PHE A 331 16.91 -11.32 -7.14
CA PHE A 331 15.99 -10.26 -7.51
C PHE A 331 16.72 -9.11 -8.23
N ARG A 332 16.16 -8.67 -9.33
CA ARG A 332 16.59 -7.50 -10.09
C ARG A 332 15.46 -6.53 -10.23
N TYR A 333 15.55 -5.41 -9.54
CA TYR A 333 14.52 -4.39 -9.62
C TYR A 333 14.59 -3.62 -10.93
N GLN A 334 13.44 -3.43 -11.55
CA GLN A 334 13.29 -2.59 -12.74
C GLN A 334 12.45 -1.36 -12.38
N PRO A 335 13.04 -0.18 -12.23
CA PRO A 335 12.30 1.03 -11.98
C PRO A 335 11.47 1.40 -13.21
N LEU A 336 10.15 1.32 -13.08
CA LEU A 336 9.20 1.61 -14.17
C LEU A 336 8.75 3.07 -14.20
N GLY A 337 9.29 3.88 -13.29
CA GLY A 337 8.89 5.27 -13.10
C GLY A 337 7.89 5.45 -11.98
N GLU A 338 7.41 6.67 -11.85
CA GLU A 338 6.53 7.13 -10.78
C GLU A 338 5.29 7.79 -11.36
N MET A 339 4.16 7.49 -10.76
CA MET A 339 2.86 8.06 -11.12
C MET A 339 2.14 8.52 -9.87
N MET A 340 1.49 9.66 -9.93
CA MET A 340 0.78 10.26 -8.80
C MET A 340 -0.49 10.95 -9.28
N THR A 341 -1.62 10.78 -8.56
CA THR A 341 -2.81 11.58 -8.81
C THR A 341 -2.63 12.99 -8.26
N LEU A 342 -3.05 13.97 -9.01
CA LEU A 342 -3.00 15.38 -8.64
C LEU A 342 -4.40 16.01 -8.60
N GLY A 343 -5.40 15.22 -8.21
CA GLY A 343 -6.80 15.59 -8.11
C GLY A 343 -7.68 14.82 -9.08
N ILE A 344 -8.90 15.32 -9.33
CA ILE A 344 -9.84 14.73 -10.28
C ILE A 344 -9.30 14.96 -11.70
N ASP A 345 -9.29 13.90 -12.53
CA ASP A 345 -8.84 13.90 -13.92
C ASP A 345 -7.43 14.50 -14.15
N ASN A 346 -6.60 14.51 -13.12
CA ASN A 346 -5.26 15.08 -13.18
C ASN A 346 -4.24 14.14 -12.51
N ALA A 347 -3.09 13.95 -13.16
CA ALA A 347 -2.00 13.15 -12.64
C ALA A 347 -0.66 13.64 -13.19
N THR A 348 0.42 13.07 -12.68
CA THR A 348 1.76 13.16 -13.27
C THR A 348 2.35 11.78 -13.40
N LEU A 349 3.17 11.60 -14.42
CA LEU A 349 3.91 10.37 -14.72
C LEU A 349 5.31 10.73 -15.21
N ALA A 350 6.32 10.13 -14.59
CA ALA A 350 7.70 10.22 -15.06
C ALA A 350 8.36 8.84 -14.98
N GLY A 351 8.75 8.28 -16.10
CA GLY A 351 9.40 6.97 -16.17
C GLY A 351 9.62 6.48 -17.59
N LEU A 352 10.57 5.58 -17.78
CA LEU A 352 10.90 4.96 -19.07
C LEU A 352 11.13 5.99 -20.21
N GLY A 353 11.70 7.17 -19.86
CA GLY A 353 11.91 8.27 -20.81
C GLY A 353 10.66 9.11 -21.15
N ILE A 354 9.51 8.79 -20.56
CA ILE A 354 8.24 9.49 -20.78
C ILE A 354 7.94 10.40 -19.60
N LYS A 355 7.48 11.62 -19.88
CA LYS A 355 6.99 12.58 -18.89
C LYS A 355 5.63 13.09 -19.37
N LEU A 356 4.60 12.89 -18.56
CA LEU A 356 3.23 13.32 -18.84
C LEU A 356 2.66 14.02 -17.59
N ASP A 357 1.80 15.01 -17.79
CA ASP A 357 0.98 15.63 -16.76
C ASP A 357 -0.46 15.84 -17.25
N GLY A 358 -1.35 16.28 -16.36
CA GLY A 358 -2.74 16.55 -16.68
C GLY A 358 -3.56 15.30 -16.98
N GLN A 359 -4.54 15.45 -17.88
CA GLN A 359 -5.49 14.38 -18.26
C GLN A 359 -4.81 13.19 -18.95
N LEU A 360 -3.80 13.45 -19.79
CA LEU A 360 -3.06 12.37 -20.47
C LEU A 360 -2.34 11.48 -19.46
N ALA A 361 -1.70 12.07 -18.46
CA ALA A 361 -1.09 11.31 -17.37
C ALA A 361 -2.14 10.56 -16.54
N HIS A 362 -3.31 11.14 -16.30
CA HIS A 362 -4.41 10.48 -15.59
C HIS A 362 -4.88 9.22 -16.35
N ILE A 363 -5.11 9.30 -17.65
CA ILE A 363 -5.50 8.16 -18.47
C ILE A 363 -4.40 7.11 -18.50
N ALA A 364 -3.14 7.51 -18.71
CA ALA A 364 -2.00 6.60 -18.73
C ALA A 364 -1.84 5.87 -17.37
N ARG A 365 -1.98 6.58 -16.24
CA ARG A 365 -1.97 6.02 -14.90
C ARG A 365 -3.10 5.00 -14.69
N ARG A 366 -4.33 5.33 -15.11
CA ARG A 366 -5.48 4.42 -15.04
C ARG A 366 -5.23 3.14 -15.83
N LEU A 367 -4.76 3.23 -17.06
CA LEU A 367 -4.45 2.05 -17.89
C LEU A 367 -3.31 1.22 -17.29
N ALA A 368 -2.24 1.85 -16.80
CA ALA A 368 -1.15 1.16 -16.14
C ALA A 368 -1.60 0.41 -14.87
N TYR A 369 -2.50 0.99 -14.10
CA TYR A 369 -3.03 0.32 -12.90
C TYR A 369 -4.06 -0.76 -13.24
N LEU A 370 -4.89 -0.56 -14.27
CA LEU A 370 -5.80 -1.59 -14.76
C LEU A 370 -5.02 -2.86 -15.16
N TYR A 371 -3.94 -2.70 -15.93
CA TYR A 371 -3.08 -3.82 -16.32
C TYR A 371 -2.43 -4.53 -15.11
N ARG A 372 -2.24 -3.83 -13.99
CA ARG A 372 -1.65 -4.37 -12.77
C ARG A 372 -2.64 -4.88 -11.75
N MET A 373 -3.94 -4.72 -11.99
CA MET A 373 -4.95 -5.34 -11.11
C MET A 373 -4.81 -6.86 -11.13
N PRO A 374 -5.11 -7.53 -10.00
CA PRO A 374 -5.00 -8.98 -9.91
C PRO A 374 -6.05 -9.64 -10.81
N THR A 375 -5.68 -10.69 -11.49
CA THR A 375 -6.47 -11.52 -12.41
C THR A 375 -7.04 -10.80 -13.64
N PHE A 376 -7.03 -11.51 -14.76
CA PHE A 376 -7.53 -10.98 -16.03
C PHE A 376 -9.05 -10.70 -15.97
N ASP A 377 -9.82 -11.57 -15.30
CA ASP A 377 -11.27 -11.40 -15.16
C ASP A 377 -11.63 -10.10 -14.43
N HIS A 378 -10.90 -9.77 -13.36
CA HIS A 378 -11.08 -8.51 -12.64
C HIS A 378 -10.70 -7.29 -13.51
N GLN A 379 -9.59 -7.38 -14.25
CA GLN A 379 -9.17 -6.32 -15.19
C GLN A 379 -10.26 -6.04 -16.23
N VAL A 380 -10.86 -7.08 -16.81
CA VAL A 380 -11.93 -6.94 -17.80
C VAL A 380 -13.19 -6.30 -17.18
N LYS A 381 -13.61 -6.76 -16.00
CA LYS A 381 -14.77 -6.19 -15.28
C LYS A 381 -14.58 -4.70 -15.00
N VAL A 382 -13.42 -4.32 -14.47
CA VAL A 382 -13.10 -2.91 -14.15
C VAL A 382 -12.95 -2.07 -15.42
N GLY A 383 -12.22 -2.56 -16.41
CA GLY A 383 -12.05 -1.86 -17.69
C GLY A 383 -13.37 -1.60 -18.40
N PHE A 384 -14.26 -2.57 -18.41
CA PHE A 384 -15.61 -2.40 -18.95
C PHE A 384 -16.41 -1.34 -18.18
N ASN A 385 -16.35 -1.35 -16.85
CA ASN A 385 -17.01 -0.33 -16.03
C ASN A 385 -16.48 1.09 -16.31
N TRP A 386 -15.18 1.25 -16.47
CA TRP A 386 -14.58 2.56 -16.77
C TRP A 386 -15.01 3.14 -18.12
N ILE A 387 -15.33 2.27 -19.09
CA ILE A 387 -15.84 2.70 -20.40
C ILE A 387 -17.35 2.94 -20.34
N SER A 388 -18.11 2.07 -19.67
CA SER A 388 -19.58 2.10 -19.69
C SER A 388 -20.18 3.17 -18.76
N ARG A 389 -19.54 3.45 -17.61
CA ARG A 389 -20.06 4.41 -16.62
C ARG A 389 -20.24 5.83 -17.16
N PRO A 390 -19.30 6.45 -17.87
CA PRO A 390 -19.51 7.77 -18.46
C PRO A 390 -20.67 7.81 -19.46
N ILE A 391 -20.87 6.72 -20.23
CA ILE A 391 -21.98 6.59 -21.19
C ILE A 391 -23.32 6.48 -20.44
N GLN A 392 -23.37 5.70 -19.37
CA GLN A 392 -24.58 5.58 -18.55
C GLN A 392 -24.95 6.89 -17.85
N ASP A 393 -23.95 7.64 -17.38
CA ASP A 393 -24.18 8.94 -16.73
C ASP A 393 -24.67 9.99 -17.73
N LEU A 394 -24.20 9.95 -18.99
CA LEU A 394 -24.73 10.80 -20.09
C LEU A 394 -26.17 10.43 -20.49
N LEU A 395 -26.58 9.18 -20.33
CA LEU A 395 -27.94 8.75 -20.68
C LEU A 395 -28.98 9.00 -19.55
N LYS A 396 -28.53 9.33 -18.34
CA LYS A 396 -29.37 9.64 -17.18
C LYS A 396 -29.65 11.14 -17.02
N ASN A 397 -28.89 12.01 -17.69
CA ASN A 397 -29.07 13.46 -17.75
C ASN A 397 -29.80 13.85 -19.05
#